data_1e478661751bf95972ac6a4551858252
#
_entry.id   1e478661751bf95972ac6a4551858252
#
_cell.length_a   1.000
_cell.length_b   1.000
_cell.length_c   1.000
_cell.angle_alpha   90.00
_cell.angle_beta   90.00
_cell.angle_gamma   90.00
#
_symmetry.space_group_name_H-M   'P 1'
#
loop_
_entity.id
_entity.type
_entity.pdbx_description
1 polymer ?
#
loop_
_entity_poly.entity_id
_entity_poly.type
_entity_poly.pdbx_seq_one_letter_code
_entity_poly.pdbx_strand_id
1 'polypeptide(L)' 'MGWHLEGMQVFGTYMGDFPVSGKVTLSRVAYGGRVHHHIKLDSSINVYGAERDSVILEHSQITRVCDLNREVA' A
#
# COMPACT_ATOMS: atom_id res chain seq x y z
N MET A 1 9.08 -14.25 1.24
CA MET A 1 8.42 -13.91 2.48
C MET A 1 7.09 -13.30 2.20
N GLY A 2 6.12 -13.74 2.93
CA GLY A 2 4.76 -13.36 2.66
C GLY A 2 4.42 -11.91 2.90
N TRP A 3 5.22 -11.20 3.69
CA TRP A 3 4.89 -9.82 4.01
C TRP A 3 5.55 -8.80 3.08
N HIS A 4 6.49 -9.24 2.26
CA HIS A 4 7.27 -8.31 1.45
C HIS A 4 6.58 -8.07 0.12
N LEU A 5 6.01 -6.88 -0.05
CA LEU A 5 5.16 -6.58 -1.19
C LEU A 5 5.77 -5.54 -2.14
N GLU A 6 7.05 -5.22 -2.00
CA GLU A 6 7.67 -4.19 -2.83
C GLU A 6 7.52 -4.53 -4.31
N GLY A 7 7.14 -3.51 -5.07
CA GLY A 7 6.93 -3.68 -6.50
C GLY A 7 5.55 -4.13 -6.90
N MET A 8 4.71 -4.47 -5.94
CA MET A 8 3.38 -4.98 -6.25
C MET A 8 2.33 -3.87 -6.19
N GLN A 9 1.31 -4.03 -7.02
CA GLN A 9 0.15 -3.16 -6.99
C GLN A 9 -0.78 -3.66 -5.90
N VAL A 10 -1.20 -2.76 -5.02
CA VAL A 10 -2.05 -3.14 -3.89
C VAL A 10 -3.25 -2.23 -3.81
N PHE A 11 -4.27 -2.73 -3.13
CA PHE A 11 -5.47 -1.97 -2.79
C PHE A 11 -5.65 -2.07 -1.29
N GLY A 12 -6.05 -1.00 -0.67
CA GLY A 12 -6.24 -1.01 0.77
C GLY A 12 -7.06 0.16 1.23
N THR A 13 -7.15 0.33 2.53
CA THR A 13 -7.91 1.40 3.15
C THR A 13 -6.97 2.22 4.02
N TYR A 14 -6.87 3.51 3.71
CA TYR A 14 -6.03 4.42 4.46
C TYR A 14 -6.85 5.07 5.55
N MET A 15 -6.35 5.03 6.78
CA MET A 15 -7.01 5.62 7.94
C MET A 15 -8.44 5.11 8.14
N GLY A 16 -8.70 3.90 7.68
CA GLY A 16 -10.01 3.29 7.89
C GLY A 16 -11.13 3.77 6.99
N ASP A 17 -10.95 4.89 6.29
CA ASP A 17 -12.02 5.51 5.53
C ASP A 17 -11.71 5.75 4.07
N PHE A 18 -10.44 5.75 3.68
CA PHE A 18 -10.06 6.16 2.35
C PHE A 18 -9.56 4.98 1.55
N PRO A 19 -10.36 4.46 0.61
CA PRO A 19 -9.87 3.38 -0.26
C PRO A 19 -8.78 3.94 -1.18
N VAL A 20 -7.67 3.22 -1.25
CA VAL A 20 -6.52 3.67 -2.02
C VAL A 20 -5.97 2.51 -2.81
N SER A 21 -5.24 2.84 -3.86
CA SER A 21 -4.52 1.85 -4.64
C SER A 21 -3.22 2.46 -5.13
N GLY A 22 -2.22 1.62 -5.27
CA GLY A 22 -0.94 2.09 -5.72
C GLY A 22 0.09 0.99 -5.68
N LYS A 23 1.32 1.37 -5.96
CA LYS A 23 2.43 0.43 -6.01
C LYS A 23 3.26 0.55 -4.75
N VAL A 24 3.59 -0.58 -4.17
CA VAL A 24 4.42 -0.60 -2.96
C VAL A 24 5.86 -0.28 -3.36
N THR A 25 6.40 0.77 -2.76
CA THR A 25 7.79 1.17 -3.03
C THR A 25 8.73 0.65 -1.97
N LEU A 26 8.22 0.37 -0.77
CA LEU A 26 9.05 -0.12 0.31
C LEU A 26 8.17 -0.87 1.30
N SER A 27 8.59 -2.06 1.68
CA SER A 27 7.96 -2.83 2.76
C SER A 27 8.99 -2.98 3.88
N ARG A 28 8.57 -2.76 5.11
CA ARG A 28 9.49 -2.85 6.22
C ARG A 28 8.76 -3.33 7.46
N VAL A 29 9.51 -3.97 8.34
CA VAL A 29 9.00 -4.39 9.63
C VAL A 29 9.30 -3.27 10.62
N ALA A 30 8.25 -2.72 11.21
CA ALA A 30 8.40 -1.67 12.19
C ALA A 30 8.61 -2.27 13.57
N TYR A 31 8.93 -1.42 14.51
CA TYR A 31 9.11 -1.82 15.89
C TYR A 31 7.85 -2.54 16.36
N GLY A 32 8.01 -3.64 17.04
CA GLY A 32 6.89 -4.44 17.50
C GLY A 32 6.43 -5.50 16.51
N GLY A 33 7.12 -5.62 15.38
CA GLY A 33 6.81 -6.66 14.41
C GLY A 33 5.72 -6.31 13.41
N ARG A 34 5.24 -5.08 13.42
CA ARG A 34 4.23 -4.66 12.45
C ARG A 34 4.88 -4.40 11.11
N VAL A 35 4.21 -4.81 10.06
CA VAL A 35 4.70 -4.62 8.70
C VAL A 35 4.00 -3.40 8.09
N HIS A 36 4.80 -2.46 7.64
CA HIS A 36 4.31 -1.23 7.01
C HIS A 36 4.74 -1.20 5.56
N HIS A 37 3.83 -0.77 4.70
CA HIS A 37 4.10 -0.66 3.27
C HIS A 37 3.96 0.79 2.86
N HIS A 38 4.99 1.31 2.21
CA HIS A 38 4.97 2.65 1.63
C HIS A 38 4.43 2.50 0.22
N ILE A 39 3.37 3.23 -0.08
CA ILE A 39 2.64 3.05 -1.33
C ILE A 39 2.61 4.36 -2.09
N LYS A 40 3.06 4.31 -3.33
CA LYS A 40 2.92 5.44 -4.25
C LYS A 40 1.57 5.27 -4.92
N LEU A 41 0.68 6.22 -4.68
CA LEU A 41 -0.70 6.10 -5.13
C LEU A 41 -0.82 6.29 -6.63
N ASP A 42 -1.77 5.57 -7.22
CA ASP A 42 -2.06 5.72 -8.64
C ASP A 42 -2.64 7.11 -8.93
N SER A 43 -3.43 7.62 -8.00
CA SER A 43 -4.01 8.96 -8.08
C SER A 43 -3.91 9.57 -6.71
N SER A 44 -3.61 10.87 -6.64
CA SER A 44 -3.57 11.53 -5.36
C SER A 44 -4.96 11.57 -4.74
N ILE A 45 -4.98 11.61 -3.42
CA ILE A 45 -6.24 11.69 -2.68
C ILE A 45 -6.19 12.90 -1.76
N ASN A 46 -7.37 13.37 -1.38
CA ASN A 46 -7.48 14.48 -0.45
C ASN A 46 -7.89 13.91 0.90
N VAL A 47 -7.03 14.08 1.89
CA VAL A 47 -7.28 13.59 3.24
C VAL A 47 -7.34 14.79 4.16
N TYR A 48 -8.52 15.08 4.63
CA TYR A 48 -8.74 16.20 5.56
C TYR A 48 -8.13 17.50 5.03
N GLY A 49 -8.33 17.76 3.73
CA GLY A 49 -7.86 19.00 3.13
C GLY A 49 -6.43 18.98 2.64
N ALA A 50 -5.71 17.89 2.83
CA ALA A 50 -4.34 17.76 2.37
C ALA A 50 -4.27 16.75 1.24
N GLU A 51 -3.67 17.14 0.12
CA GLU A 51 -3.50 16.23 -1.00
C GLU A 51 -2.31 15.31 -0.73
N ARG A 52 -2.52 14.02 -0.97
CA ARG A 52 -1.47 13.03 -0.75
C ARG A 52 -1.32 12.16 -1.98
N ASP A 53 -0.08 11.93 -2.39
CA ASP A 53 0.21 11.04 -3.50
C ASP A 53 0.94 9.77 -3.04
N SER A 54 1.19 9.64 -1.75
CA SER A 54 1.75 8.43 -1.20
C SER A 54 1.24 8.28 0.24
N VAL A 55 1.11 7.04 0.67
CA VAL A 55 0.63 6.73 2.02
C VAL A 55 1.39 5.54 2.56
N ILE A 56 1.28 5.34 3.87
CA ILE A 56 1.84 4.17 4.53
C ILE A 56 0.68 3.38 5.10
N LEU A 57 0.58 2.11 4.74
CA LEU A 57 -0.45 1.22 5.25
C LEU A 57 0.20 0.08 6.02
N GLU A 58 -0.45 -0.35 7.09
CA GLU A 58 -0.07 -1.59 7.74
C GLU A 58 -0.52 -2.75 6.88
N HIS A 59 0.16 -3.87 7.05
CA HIS A 59 -0.15 -5.05 6.25
C HIS A 59 -1.63 -5.44 6.37
N SER A 60 -2.21 -5.28 7.54
CA SER A 60 -3.61 -5.62 7.77
C SER A 60 -4.58 -4.70 7.03
N GLN A 61 -4.12 -3.55 6.57
CA GLN A 61 -4.96 -2.61 5.83
C GLN A 61 -4.92 -2.87 4.33
N ILE A 62 -4.06 -3.76 3.88
CA ILE A 62 -4.02 -4.16 2.48
C ILE A 62 -5.14 -5.17 2.26
N THR A 63 -6.04 -4.86 1.35
CA THR A 63 -7.18 -5.73 1.09
C THR A 63 -6.97 -6.62 -0.12
N ARG A 64 -6.06 -6.24 -1.02
CA ARG A 64 -5.84 -6.99 -2.24
C ARG A 64 -4.46 -6.69 -2.78
N VAL A 65 -3.81 -7.71 -3.31
CA VAL A 65 -2.49 -7.57 -3.91
C VAL A 65 -2.56 -8.11 -5.33
N CYS A 66 -2.06 -7.30 -6.27
CA CYS A 66 -1.91 -7.74 -7.65
C CYS A 66 -0.44 -7.79 -7.98
N ASP A 67 0.03 -8.94 -8.39
CA ASP A 67 1.43 -9.11 -8.75
C ASP A 67 1.59 -8.81 -10.23
N LEU A 68 2.05 -7.60 -10.52
CA LEU A 68 2.18 -7.18 -11.91
C LEU A 68 3.28 -7.92 -12.66
N ASN A 69 4.17 -8.58 -11.93
CA ASN A 69 5.22 -9.35 -12.57
C ASN A 69 4.79 -10.77 -12.91
N ARG A 70 3.63 -11.16 -12.46
CA ARG A 70 3.08 -12.46 -12.82
C ARG A 70 2.23 -12.31 -14.03
N GLU A 71 2.77 -11.68 -14.95
CA GLU A 71 2.08 -11.48 -16.21
C GLU A 71 1.65 -12.80 -16.77
N VAL A 72 0.41 -13.00 -16.86
CA VAL A 72 -0.10 -14.23 -17.40
C VAL A 72 -0.29 -14.02 -18.86
N ALA A 73 0.52 -14.65 -19.56
CA ALA A 73 0.42 -14.50 -20.98
C ALA A 73 -0.79 -15.24 -21.51
#